data_30c065d9f4c6e81bafdcaa5509ea55e1
#
_entry.id   30c065d9f4c6e81bafdcaa5509ea55e1
#
_cell.length_a   1.000
_cell.length_b   1.000
_cell.length_c   1.000
_cell.angle_alpha   90.00
_cell.angle_beta   90.00
_cell.angle_gamma   90.00
#
_symmetry.space_group_name_H-M   'P 1'
#
loop_
_entity.id
_entity.type
_entity.pdbx_description
1 polymer ?
#
loop_
_entity_poly.entity_id
_entity_poly.type
_entity_poly.pdbx_seq_one_letter_code
_entity_poly.pdbx_strand_id
1 'polypeptide(L)'
;MKVPELRRRILFTLAMIVVVRLGVQIPLPGIDVMELQKVIEASANASGPGAGLATVLTIFSGGGLQQCGIFALGIMPYISASIMTQLLSAVVPQWAKMVREEGGRQKMTKWTRAIAIVIALVQGWFLVGTLEHPERLQAVGLNIPADCQLVIDPGIQFALMTVLIMVAGTMFLMWIGD
;
A
#
# COMPACT_ATOMS: atom_id res chain seq x y z
N MET A 1 16.77 1.71 -33.24
CA MET A 1 17.21 2.47 -32.07
C MET A 1 18.47 1.81 -31.50
N LYS A 2 19.65 2.44 -31.70
CA LYS A 2 20.95 1.86 -31.40
C LYS A 2 21.63 2.54 -30.21
N VAL A 3 20.90 2.75 -29.10
CA VAL A 3 21.51 3.25 -27.87
C VAL A 3 21.44 2.15 -26.82
N PRO A 4 22.52 1.43 -26.55
CA PRO A 4 22.53 0.27 -25.66
C PRO A 4 22.12 0.64 -24.23
N GLU A 5 22.42 1.85 -23.78
CA GLU A 5 22.03 2.35 -22.47
C GLU A 5 20.51 2.51 -22.31
N LEU A 6 19.84 3.05 -23.34
CA LEU A 6 18.38 3.24 -23.32
C LEU A 6 17.67 1.88 -23.29
N ARG A 7 18.15 0.92 -24.08
CA ARG A 7 17.61 -0.45 -24.10
C ARG A 7 17.74 -1.13 -22.73
N ARG A 8 18.88 -0.97 -22.06
CA ARG A 8 19.11 -1.53 -20.71
C ARG A 8 18.16 -0.93 -19.68
N ARG A 9 17.95 0.38 -19.70
CA ARG A 9 17.01 1.06 -18.81
C ARG A 9 15.57 0.63 -19.03
N ILE A 10 15.13 0.57 -20.30
CA ILE A 10 13.77 0.11 -20.66
C ILE A 10 13.57 -1.34 -20.22
N LEU A 11 14.54 -2.22 -20.48
CA LEU A 11 14.44 -3.63 -20.11
C LEU A 11 14.37 -3.81 -18.60
N PHE A 12 15.14 -3.04 -17.84
CA PHE A 12 15.10 -3.01 -16.38
C PHE A 12 13.73 -2.56 -15.87
N THR A 13 13.18 -1.47 -16.41
CA THR A 13 11.85 -0.97 -16.02
C THR A 13 10.76 -2.00 -16.33
N LEU A 14 10.80 -2.65 -17.49
CA LEU A 14 9.85 -3.71 -17.83
C LEU A 14 9.96 -4.90 -16.88
N ALA A 15 11.19 -5.33 -16.55
CA ALA A 15 11.41 -6.41 -15.59
C ALA A 15 10.83 -6.07 -14.21
N MET A 16 11.01 -4.83 -13.75
CA MET A 16 10.45 -4.37 -12.47
C MET A 16 8.91 -4.32 -12.48
N ILE A 17 8.29 -3.91 -13.58
CA ILE A 17 6.84 -3.95 -13.73
C ILE A 17 6.32 -5.38 -13.63
N VAL A 18 7.01 -6.34 -14.25
CA VAL A 18 6.65 -7.76 -14.17
C VAL A 18 6.75 -8.27 -12.72
N VAL A 19 7.84 -7.93 -12.00
CA VAL A 19 8.03 -8.32 -10.60
C VAL A 19 6.93 -7.77 -9.71
N VAL A 20 6.59 -6.48 -9.86
CA VAL A 20 5.49 -5.84 -9.12
C VAL A 20 4.17 -6.52 -9.43
N ARG A 21 3.91 -6.84 -10.69
CA ARG A 21 2.67 -7.51 -11.11
C ARG A 21 2.54 -8.90 -10.50
N LEU A 22 3.62 -9.66 -10.45
CA LEU A 22 3.64 -10.97 -9.79
C LEU A 22 3.39 -10.85 -8.29
N GLY A 23 3.98 -9.87 -7.62
CA GLY A 23 3.79 -9.66 -6.19
C GLY A 23 2.36 -9.23 -5.80
N VAL A 24 1.65 -8.54 -6.68
CA VAL A 24 0.22 -8.21 -6.49
C VAL A 24 -0.65 -9.46 -6.52
N GLN A 25 -0.26 -10.50 -7.28
CA GLN A 25 -1.02 -11.74 -7.42
C GLN A 25 -0.81 -12.75 -6.26
N ILE A 26 0.19 -12.50 -5.40
CA ILE A 26 0.45 -13.39 -4.25
C ILE A 26 -0.46 -12.93 -3.11
N PRO A 27 -1.51 -13.71 -2.76
CA PRO A 27 -2.41 -13.34 -1.67
C PRO A 27 -1.72 -13.46 -0.31
N LEU A 28 -2.15 -12.65 0.64
CA LEU A 28 -1.71 -12.76 2.03
C LEU A 28 -2.26 -14.06 2.65
N PRO A 29 -1.44 -14.78 3.42
CA PRO A 29 -1.88 -15.99 4.09
C PRO A 29 -2.96 -15.66 5.14
N GLY A 30 -4.02 -16.48 5.19
CA GLY A 30 -5.10 -16.35 6.17
C GLY A 30 -6.26 -15.44 5.76
N ILE A 31 -6.29 -14.93 4.53
CA ILE A 31 -7.41 -14.16 3.98
C ILE A 31 -8.11 -14.96 2.91
N ASP A 32 -9.45 -15.01 2.99
CA ASP A 32 -10.27 -15.57 1.92
C ASP A 32 -10.49 -14.53 0.82
N VAL A 33 -9.71 -14.68 -0.27
CA VAL A 33 -9.74 -13.76 -1.42
C VAL A 33 -11.10 -13.80 -2.13
N MET A 34 -11.79 -14.96 -2.14
CA MET A 34 -13.09 -15.09 -2.79
C MET A 34 -14.17 -14.29 -2.07
N GLU A 35 -14.19 -14.35 -0.74
CA GLU A 35 -15.14 -13.56 0.06
C GLU A 35 -14.84 -12.06 -0.06
N LEU A 36 -13.57 -11.67 -0.05
CA LEU A 36 -13.17 -10.28 -0.23
C LEU A 36 -13.60 -9.73 -1.60
N GLN A 37 -13.42 -10.49 -2.67
CA GLN A 37 -13.85 -10.09 -4.02
C GLN A 37 -15.36 -9.88 -4.07
N LYS A 38 -16.15 -10.77 -3.49
CA LYS A 38 -17.61 -10.61 -3.41
C LYS A 38 -18.02 -9.31 -2.69
N VAL A 39 -17.34 -8.99 -1.58
CA VAL A 39 -17.59 -7.75 -0.83
C VAL A 39 -17.26 -6.51 -1.66
N ILE A 40 -16.14 -6.50 -2.37
CA ILE A 40 -15.72 -5.38 -3.21
C ILE A 40 -16.66 -5.22 -4.39
N GLU A 41 -17.05 -6.31 -5.07
CA GLU A 41 -18.01 -6.29 -6.18
C GLU A 41 -19.39 -5.84 -5.73
N ALA A 42 -19.87 -6.35 -4.59
CA ALA A 42 -21.13 -5.92 -4.01
C ALA A 42 -21.13 -4.42 -3.66
N SER A 43 -19.99 -3.93 -3.15
CA SER A 43 -19.81 -2.52 -2.81
C SER A 43 -19.69 -1.63 -4.05
N ALA A 44 -19.05 -2.10 -5.10
CA ALA A 44 -18.91 -1.37 -6.37
C ALA A 44 -20.26 -1.25 -7.11
N ASN A 45 -21.13 -2.25 -6.97
CA ASN A 45 -22.48 -2.26 -7.58
C ASN A 45 -23.53 -1.56 -6.70
N ALA A 46 -23.21 -1.20 -5.47
CA ALA A 46 -24.11 -0.47 -4.60
C ALA A 46 -24.24 1.00 -5.06
N SER A 47 -25.45 1.49 -5.14
CA SER A 47 -25.73 2.90 -5.44
C SER A 47 -25.55 3.75 -4.17
N GLY A 48 -24.30 4.08 -3.80
CA GLY A 48 -24.02 4.84 -2.58
C GLY A 48 -22.63 5.48 -2.56
N PRO A 49 -22.34 6.35 -1.57
CA PRO A 49 -21.02 6.98 -1.42
C PRO A 49 -19.86 5.98 -1.32
N GLY A 50 -20.12 4.77 -0.82
CA GLY A 50 -19.15 3.70 -0.69
C GLY A 50 -18.69 3.12 -2.04
N ALA A 51 -19.55 3.13 -3.06
CA ALA A 51 -19.21 2.65 -4.41
C ALA A 51 -18.05 3.46 -5.04
N GLY A 52 -18.11 4.79 -4.89
CA GLY A 52 -17.04 5.67 -5.37
C GLY A 52 -15.71 5.43 -4.65
N LEU A 53 -15.74 5.24 -3.35
CA LEU A 53 -14.58 4.94 -2.53
C LEU A 53 -13.96 3.58 -2.90
N ALA A 54 -14.76 2.53 -3.04
CA ALA A 54 -14.29 1.21 -3.45
C ALA A 54 -13.63 1.25 -4.82
N THR A 55 -14.22 1.97 -5.79
CA THR A 55 -13.65 2.13 -7.13
C THR A 55 -12.32 2.88 -7.10
N VAL A 56 -12.25 3.99 -6.36
CA VAL A 56 -11.01 4.77 -6.23
C VAL A 56 -9.90 3.93 -5.57
N LEU A 57 -10.19 3.23 -4.48
CA LEU A 57 -9.24 2.36 -3.80
C LEU A 57 -8.73 1.24 -4.72
N THR A 58 -9.63 0.65 -5.53
CA THR A 58 -9.26 -0.39 -6.51
C THR A 58 -8.31 0.15 -7.58
N ILE A 59 -8.58 1.34 -8.11
CA ILE A 59 -7.74 1.97 -9.12
C ILE A 59 -6.36 2.31 -8.54
N PHE A 60 -6.31 2.94 -7.36
CA PHE A 60 -5.05 3.34 -6.72
C PHE A 60 -4.18 2.16 -6.26
N SER A 61 -4.79 1.06 -5.85
CA SER A 61 -4.06 -0.16 -5.47
C SER A 61 -3.67 -1.03 -6.68
N GLY A 62 -4.11 -0.66 -7.90
CA GLY A 62 -3.83 -1.45 -9.11
C GLY A 62 -4.38 -2.88 -9.06
N GLY A 63 -5.50 -3.09 -8.33
CA GLY A 63 -6.09 -4.40 -8.09
C GLY A 63 -5.46 -5.19 -6.92
N GLY A 64 -4.42 -4.65 -6.28
CA GLY A 64 -3.75 -5.30 -5.15
C GLY A 64 -4.64 -5.47 -3.93
N LEU A 65 -5.55 -4.52 -3.70
CA LEU A 65 -6.50 -4.60 -2.60
C LEU A 65 -7.57 -5.68 -2.83
N GLN A 66 -8.00 -5.88 -4.07
CA GLN A 66 -8.99 -6.91 -4.43
C GLN A 66 -8.47 -8.34 -4.18
N GLN A 67 -7.17 -8.52 -4.31
CA GLN A 67 -6.51 -9.81 -4.09
C GLN A 67 -5.85 -9.91 -2.72
N CYS A 68 -5.92 -8.85 -1.90
CA CYS A 68 -5.13 -8.74 -0.67
C CYS A 68 -3.69 -9.25 -0.87
N GLY A 69 -3.06 -8.79 -1.94
CA GLY A 69 -1.69 -9.18 -2.27
C GLY A 69 -0.68 -8.59 -1.28
N ILE A 70 0.54 -9.11 -1.33
CA ILE A 70 1.67 -8.59 -0.53
C ILE A 70 1.85 -7.08 -0.73
N PHE A 71 1.52 -6.56 -1.91
CA PHE A 71 1.59 -5.15 -2.25
C PHE A 71 0.24 -4.43 -2.14
N ALA A 72 -0.68 -4.90 -1.29
CA ALA A 72 -2.01 -4.29 -1.12
C ALA A 72 -1.95 -2.82 -0.70
N LEU A 73 -1.00 -2.44 0.16
CA LEU A 73 -0.73 -1.04 0.52
C LEU A 73 -0.09 -0.25 -0.64
N GLY A 74 0.51 -0.93 -1.62
CA GLY A 74 1.17 -0.31 -2.77
C GLY A 74 2.27 0.67 -2.36
N ILE A 75 2.38 1.75 -3.13
CA ILE A 75 3.34 2.85 -2.91
C ILE A 75 2.74 4.02 -2.12
N MET A 76 1.46 3.91 -1.68
CA MET A 76 0.76 5.00 -0.97
C MET A 76 1.48 5.49 0.29
N PRO A 77 2.00 4.62 1.17
CA PRO A 77 2.74 5.06 2.36
C PRO A 77 3.96 5.89 2.00
N TYR A 78 4.67 5.52 0.94
CA TYR A 78 5.85 6.26 0.48
C TYR A 78 5.50 7.60 -0.12
N ILE A 79 4.44 7.68 -0.94
CA ILE A 79 3.96 8.95 -1.50
C ILE A 79 3.55 9.90 -0.38
N SER A 80 2.77 9.42 0.59
CA SER A 80 2.35 10.21 1.76
C SER A 80 3.54 10.71 2.57
N ALA A 81 4.53 9.84 2.84
CA ALA A 81 5.76 10.20 3.53
C ALA A 81 6.58 11.25 2.74
N SER A 82 6.68 11.10 1.43
CA SER A 82 7.42 12.02 0.56
C SER A 82 6.78 13.41 0.56
N ILE A 83 5.46 13.49 0.41
CA ILE A 83 4.72 14.76 0.47
C ILE A 83 4.89 15.39 1.86
N MET A 84 4.73 14.63 2.94
CA MET A 84 4.88 15.11 4.30
C MET A 84 6.29 15.67 4.54
N THR A 85 7.32 14.96 4.08
CA THR A 85 8.72 15.39 4.22
C THR A 85 8.99 16.67 3.42
N GLN A 86 8.41 16.81 2.22
CA GLN A 86 8.52 18.03 1.41
C GLN A 86 7.83 19.22 2.10
N LEU A 87 6.62 19.02 2.62
CA LEU A 87 5.92 20.05 3.38
C LEU A 87 6.69 20.45 4.64
N LEU A 88 7.25 19.48 5.37
CA LEU A 88 8.06 19.72 6.56
C LEU A 88 9.31 20.56 6.22
N SER A 89 9.94 20.29 5.07
CA SER A 89 11.09 21.07 4.60
C SER A 89 10.74 22.50 4.20
N ALA A 90 9.48 22.77 3.82
CA ALA A 90 9.01 24.10 3.49
C ALA A 90 8.65 24.92 4.75
N VAL A 91 8.06 24.26 5.78
CA VAL A 91 7.55 24.92 6.99
C VAL A 91 8.61 25.05 8.09
N VAL A 92 9.44 24.02 8.27
CA VAL A 92 10.42 23.97 9.35
C VAL A 92 11.81 24.42 8.88
N PRO A 93 12.33 25.56 9.38
CA PRO A 93 13.63 26.11 8.94
C PRO A 93 14.82 25.16 9.16
N GLN A 94 14.75 24.31 10.17
CA GLN A 94 15.79 23.31 10.48
C GLN A 94 15.91 22.25 9.36
N TRP A 95 14.77 21.79 8.82
CA TRP A 95 14.73 20.85 7.71
C TRP A 95 15.15 21.50 6.40
N ALA A 96 14.78 22.77 6.19
CA ALA A 96 15.20 23.55 5.04
C ALA A 96 16.74 23.73 4.99
N LYS A 97 17.39 23.94 6.14
CA LYS A 97 18.84 24.01 6.25
C LYS A 97 19.50 22.67 5.95
N MET A 98 18.95 21.57 6.50
CA MET A 98 19.46 20.22 6.27
C MET A 98 19.44 19.83 4.78
N VAL A 99 18.41 20.25 4.04
CA VAL A 99 18.30 19.96 2.59
C VAL A 99 19.34 20.71 1.77
N ARG A 100 19.75 21.91 2.22
CA ARG A 100 20.73 22.75 1.52
C ARG A 100 22.19 22.36 1.81
N GLU A 101 22.45 21.57 2.84
CA GLU A 101 23.79 21.06 3.15
C GLU A 101 24.25 20.02 2.12
N GLU A 102 25.56 19.91 1.93
CA GLU A 102 26.14 18.85 1.09
C GLU A 102 25.75 17.47 1.64
N GLY A 103 25.12 16.64 0.78
CA GLY A 103 24.56 15.33 1.20
C GLY A 103 23.18 15.42 1.86
N GLY A 104 22.55 16.60 1.97
CA GLY A 104 21.22 16.79 2.58
C GLY A 104 20.12 15.98 1.90
N ARG A 105 20.18 15.84 0.58
CA ARG A 105 19.24 14.98 -0.19
C ARG A 105 19.27 13.52 0.26
N GLN A 106 20.45 12.96 0.49
CA GLN A 106 20.59 11.57 0.95
C GLN A 106 20.04 11.39 2.37
N LYS A 107 20.29 12.38 3.26
CA LYS A 107 19.71 12.38 4.61
C LYS A 107 18.18 12.46 4.55
N MET A 108 17.65 13.32 3.68
CA MET A 108 16.21 13.48 3.50
C MET A 108 15.55 12.19 2.99
N THR A 109 16.15 11.51 2.02
CA THR A 109 15.66 10.21 1.53
C THR A 109 15.61 9.17 2.65
N LYS A 110 16.62 9.12 3.51
CA LYS A 110 16.63 8.22 4.68
C LYS A 110 15.48 8.52 5.65
N TRP A 111 15.23 9.78 5.94
CA TRP A 111 14.12 10.21 6.79
C TRP A 111 12.77 9.90 6.16
N THR A 112 12.60 10.16 4.86
CA THR A 112 11.38 9.80 4.12
C THR A 112 11.09 8.32 4.19
N ARG A 113 12.12 7.47 4.06
CA ARG A 113 11.99 6.01 4.20
C ARG A 113 11.56 5.61 5.62
N ALA A 114 12.18 6.20 6.65
CA ALA A 114 11.81 5.90 8.04
C ALA A 114 10.35 6.29 8.32
N ILE A 115 9.92 7.48 7.87
CA ILE A 115 8.53 7.94 7.99
C ILE A 115 7.58 7.03 7.21
N ALA A 116 7.96 6.60 6.00
CA ALA A 116 7.17 5.68 5.19
C ALA A 116 6.93 4.34 5.89
N ILE A 117 7.94 3.80 6.58
CA ILE A 117 7.80 2.56 7.37
C ILE A 117 6.78 2.75 8.50
N VAL A 118 6.88 3.86 9.24
CA VAL A 118 5.95 4.16 10.34
C VAL A 118 4.53 4.30 9.82
N ILE A 119 4.34 5.02 8.70
CA ILE A 119 3.02 5.16 8.06
C ILE A 119 2.50 3.80 7.58
N ALA A 120 3.35 2.99 6.95
CA ALA A 120 2.97 1.66 6.49
C ALA A 120 2.55 0.72 7.64
N LEU A 121 3.26 0.79 8.79
CA LEU A 121 2.88 0.06 10.00
C LEU A 121 1.51 0.48 10.51
N VAL A 122 1.27 1.78 10.63
CA VAL A 122 -0.03 2.31 11.11
C VAL A 122 -1.16 1.95 10.15
N GLN A 123 -0.95 2.12 8.85
CA GLN A 123 -1.94 1.78 7.83
C GLN A 123 -2.19 0.27 7.75
N GLY A 124 -1.13 -0.54 7.84
CA GLY A 124 -1.24 -2.00 7.87
C GLY A 124 -2.02 -2.49 9.08
N TRP A 125 -1.73 -1.94 10.26
CA TRP A 125 -2.47 -2.25 11.49
C TRP A 125 -3.94 -1.88 11.39
N PHE A 126 -4.23 -0.69 10.84
CA PHE A 126 -5.60 -0.23 10.63
C PHE A 126 -6.35 -1.13 9.64
N LEU A 127 -5.68 -1.53 8.54
CA LEU A 127 -6.27 -2.38 7.52
C LEU A 127 -6.58 -3.78 8.07
N VAL A 128 -5.66 -4.38 8.81
CA VAL A 128 -5.89 -5.68 9.46
C VAL A 128 -7.02 -5.60 10.47
N GLY A 129 -7.04 -4.59 11.33
CA GLY A 129 -8.13 -4.38 12.29
C GLY A 129 -9.48 -4.13 11.63
N THR A 130 -9.48 -3.63 10.40
CA THR A 130 -10.70 -3.46 9.59
C THR A 130 -11.16 -4.77 8.99
N LEU A 131 -10.22 -5.64 8.56
CA LEU A 131 -10.52 -6.97 8.04
C LEU A 131 -11.02 -7.94 9.13
N GLU A 132 -10.50 -7.84 10.35
CA GLU A 132 -10.94 -8.63 11.49
C GLU A 132 -12.34 -8.23 11.99
N HIS A 133 -12.72 -6.96 11.80
CA HIS A 133 -14.00 -6.42 12.25
C HIS A 133 -14.84 -5.89 11.08
N PRO A 134 -15.64 -6.74 10.42
CA PRO A 134 -16.46 -6.35 9.27
C PRO A 134 -17.45 -5.21 9.59
N GLU A 135 -17.83 -5.03 10.85
CA GLU A 135 -18.69 -3.93 11.31
C GLU A 135 -18.07 -2.54 11.00
N ARG A 136 -16.74 -2.43 11.05
CA ARG A 136 -16.03 -1.19 10.74
C ARG A 136 -16.04 -0.87 9.25
N LEU A 137 -16.06 -1.88 8.40
CA LEU A 137 -16.19 -1.73 6.96
C LEU A 137 -17.58 -1.21 6.58
N GLN A 138 -18.63 -1.62 7.30
CA GLN A 138 -19.98 -1.07 7.13
C GLN A 138 -20.04 0.41 7.52
N ALA A 139 -19.31 0.83 8.55
CA ALA A 139 -19.22 2.24 8.95
C ALA A 139 -18.57 3.13 7.88
N VAL A 140 -17.71 2.56 7.02
CA VAL A 140 -17.09 3.25 5.87
C VAL A 140 -17.98 3.21 4.63
N GLY A 141 -19.19 2.60 4.72
CA GLY A 141 -20.15 2.53 3.63
C GLY A 141 -19.99 1.35 2.67
N LEU A 142 -19.19 0.35 3.04
CA LEU A 142 -19.09 -0.90 2.31
C LEU A 142 -20.21 -1.84 2.74
N ASN A 143 -21.01 -2.31 1.81
CA ASN A 143 -22.08 -3.27 2.06
C ASN A 143 -21.48 -4.67 2.21
N ILE A 144 -21.33 -5.13 3.45
CA ILE A 144 -20.83 -6.46 3.74
C ILE A 144 -22.01 -7.31 4.22
N PRO A 145 -22.27 -8.47 3.60
CA PRO A 145 -23.18 -9.46 4.14
C PRO A 145 -22.71 -9.89 5.54
N ALA A 146 -23.63 -10.04 6.47
CA ALA A 146 -23.33 -10.34 7.88
C ALA A 146 -22.63 -11.69 8.09
N ASP A 147 -22.62 -12.57 7.09
CA ASP A 147 -22.03 -13.91 7.14
C ASP A 147 -20.62 -14.02 6.54
N CYS A 148 -20.02 -12.90 6.09
CA CYS A 148 -18.68 -12.94 5.48
C CYS A 148 -17.57 -13.01 6.54
N GLN A 149 -16.92 -14.16 6.63
CA GLN A 149 -15.66 -14.32 7.37
C GLN A 149 -14.49 -14.05 6.43
N LEU A 150 -13.96 -12.83 6.46
CA LEU A 150 -12.83 -12.40 5.62
C LEU A 150 -11.50 -13.00 6.09
N VAL A 151 -11.41 -13.39 7.36
CA VAL A 151 -10.19 -13.92 7.99
C VAL A 151 -10.50 -15.33 8.50
N ILE A 152 -9.68 -16.31 8.12
CA ILE A 152 -9.84 -17.71 8.46
C ILE A 152 -9.60 -17.93 9.98
N ASP A 153 -8.51 -17.33 10.51
CA ASP A 153 -8.15 -17.41 11.93
C ASP A 153 -7.87 -15.99 12.46
N PRO A 154 -8.87 -15.28 13.03
CA PRO A 154 -8.65 -13.96 13.60
C PRO A 154 -7.78 -14.07 14.87
N GLY A 155 -6.69 -13.32 14.91
CA GLY A 155 -5.81 -13.31 16.07
C GLY A 155 -4.59 -12.40 15.92
N ILE A 156 -3.96 -12.08 17.05
CA ILE A 156 -2.77 -11.22 17.08
C ILE A 156 -1.64 -11.78 16.21
N GLN A 157 -1.52 -13.09 16.12
CA GLN A 157 -0.49 -13.74 15.29
C GLN A 157 -0.73 -13.49 13.80
N PHE A 158 -1.99 -13.60 13.34
CA PHE A 158 -2.40 -13.24 11.99
C PHE A 158 -2.14 -11.75 11.71
N ALA A 159 -2.55 -10.86 12.63
CA ALA A 159 -2.38 -9.43 12.51
C ALA A 159 -0.90 -9.04 12.36
N LEU A 160 -0.02 -9.55 13.23
CA LEU A 160 1.41 -9.28 13.17
C LEU A 160 2.05 -9.80 11.87
N MET A 161 1.72 -11.04 11.47
CA MET A 161 2.27 -11.65 10.26
C MET A 161 1.86 -10.85 9.02
N THR A 162 0.58 -10.50 8.92
CA THR A 162 0.03 -9.72 7.80
C THR A 162 0.65 -8.34 7.71
N VAL A 163 0.74 -7.61 8.82
CA VAL A 163 1.37 -6.28 8.88
C VAL A 163 2.84 -6.36 8.48
N LEU A 164 3.60 -7.34 8.98
CA LEU A 164 5.01 -7.52 8.62
C LEU A 164 5.18 -7.79 7.12
N ILE A 165 4.36 -8.66 6.54
CA ILE A 165 4.41 -8.98 5.11
C ILE A 165 4.08 -7.73 4.27
N MET A 166 3.05 -6.97 4.64
CA MET A 166 2.66 -5.74 3.94
C MET A 166 3.75 -4.67 4.02
N VAL A 167 4.35 -4.47 5.19
CA VAL A 167 5.46 -3.52 5.37
C VAL A 167 6.68 -3.96 4.57
N ALA A 168 7.01 -5.25 4.59
CA ALA A 168 8.10 -5.79 3.77
C ALA A 168 7.85 -5.57 2.27
N GLY A 169 6.62 -5.78 1.80
CA GLY A 169 6.20 -5.50 0.42
C GLY A 169 6.36 -4.03 0.05
N THR A 170 5.91 -3.12 0.92
CA THR A 170 6.06 -1.67 0.72
C THR A 170 7.54 -1.26 0.68
N MET A 171 8.37 -1.81 1.57
CA MET A 171 9.81 -1.58 1.59
C MET A 171 10.49 -2.06 0.31
N PHE A 172 10.08 -3.22 -0.18
CA PHE A 172 10.58 -3.78 -1.43
C PHE A 172 10.23 -2.89 -2.62
N LEU A 173 8.97 -2.42 -2.72
CA LEU A 173 8.55 -1.48 -3.76
C LEU A 173 9.33 -0.15 -3.69
N MET A 174 9.57 0.36 -2.50
CA MET A 174 10.34 1.56 -2.29
C MET A 174 11.80 1.38 -2.74
N TRP A 175 12.40 0.23 -2.45
CA TRP A 175 13.78 -0.08 -2.86
C TRP A 175 13.92 -0.24 -4.39
N ILE A 176 12.89 -0.75 -5.05
CA ILE A 176 12.84 -0.84 -6.52
C ILE A 176 12.73 0.56 -7.15
N GLY A 177 12.00 1.48 -6.51
CA GLY A 177 11.75 2.83 -7.03
C GLY A 177 12.91 3.80 -6.87
N ASP A 178 13.93 3.47 -6.07
CA ASP A 178 15.13 4.25 -5.82
C ASP A 178 16.27 3.91 -6.80
#